data_08ad27f59cb93804aaaded64d6d879bf
#
_entry.id   08ad27f59cb93804aaaded64d6d879bf
#
_cell.length_a   1.000
_cell.length_b   1.000
_cell.length_c   1.000
_cell.angle_alpha   90.00
_cell.angle_beta   90.00
_cell.angle_gamma   90.00
#
_symmetry.space_group_name_H-M   'P 1'
#
loop_
_entity.id
_entity.type
_entity.pdbx_description
1 polymer ?
#
loop_
_entity_poly.entity_id
_entity_poly.type
_entity_poly.pdbx_seq_one_letter_code
_entity_poly.pdbx_strand_id
1 'polypeptide(L)' 'MCDGDRYDDRVTEIVDAAFESGYTLAFRPRAGGWEAAWRPTNAKNGAPAAPAFAATRTAAAERALAAIRAAA' A
#
# COMPACT_ATOMS: atom_id res chain seq x y z
N MET A 1 20.04 15.06 -5.98
CA MET A 1 19.20 14.13 -6.15
C MET A 1 17.74 14.38 -5.87
N CYS A 2 16.90 13.62 -6.43
CA CYS A 2 15.50 13.98 -6.48
C CYS A 2 14.74 13.49 -5.28
N ASP A 3 13.75 14.26 -4.91
CA ASP A 3 12.84 13.83 -3.87
C ASP A 3 12.09 12.56 -4.27
N GLY A 4 11.99 12.30 -5.57
CA GLY A 4 11.34 11.10 -6.05
C GLY A 4 11.99 9.83 -5.54
N ASP A 5 13.31 9.84 -5.38
CA ASP A 5 14.00 8.66 -4.87
C ASP A 5 13.58 8.36 -3.45
N ARG A 6 13.39 9.40 -2.65
CA ARG A 6 12.97 9.20 -1.27
C ARG A 6 11.56 8.64 -1.20
N TYR A 7 10.68 9.14 -2.05
CA TYR A 7 9.32 8.62 -2.08
C TYR A 7 9.30 7.16 -2.47
N ASP A 8 10.10 6.82 -3.47
CA ASP A 8 10.16 5.44 -3.91
C ASP A 8 10.72 4.53 -2.84
N ASP A 9 11.75 4.99 -2.12
CA ASP A 9 12.33 4.21 -1.03
C ASP A 9 11.30 3.99 0.07
N ARG A 10 10.54 5.02 0.43
CA ARG A 10 9.55 4.89 1.48
C ARG A 10 8.45 3.93 1.07
N VAL A 11 7.98 4.05 -0.16
CA VAL A 11 6.93 3.15 -0.66
C VAL A 11 7.44 1.72 -0.67
N THR A 12 8.69 1.52 -1.08
CA THR A 12 9.29 0.19 -1.09
C THR A 12 9.33 -0.39 0.31
N GLU A 13 9.73 0.41 1.31
CA GLU A 13 9.75 -0.06 2.69
C GLU A 13 8.38 -0.50 3.14
N ILE A 14 7.35 0.27 2.79
CA ILE A 14 6.00 -0.05 3.20
C ILE A 14 5.52 -1.32 2.52
N VAL A 15 5.82 -1.46 1.23
CA VAL A 15 5.44 -2.66 0.50
C VAL A 15 6.11 -3.88 1.11
N ASP A 16 7.41 -3.76 1.46
CA ASP A 16 8.11 -4.87 2.09
C ASP A 16 7.49 -5.21 3.44
N ALA A 17 7.16 -4.21 4.24
CA ALA A 17 6.55 -4.45 5.55
C ALA A 17 5.19 -5.14 5.39
N ALA A 18 4.41 -4.72 4.40
CA ALA A 18 3.12 -5.37 4.14
C ALA A 18 3.33 -6.82 3.71
N PHE A 19 4.33 -7.05 2.88
CA PHE A 19 4.61 -8.39 2.40
C PHE A 19 5.02 -9.30 3.56
N GLU A 20 5.83 -8.78 4.48
CA GLU A 20 6.20 -9.54 5.67
C GLU A 20 5.01 -9.85 6.55
N SER A 21 3.99 -9.01 6.49
CA SER A 21 2.74 -9.27 7.21
C SER A 21 1.80 -10.20 6.45
N GLY A 22 2.20 -10.64 5.26
CA GLY A 22 1.40 -11.57 4.48
C GLY A 22 0.47 -10.90 3.49
N TYR A 23 0.76 -9.66 3.10
CA TYR A 23 -0.09 -8.93 2.18
C TYR A 23 0.70 -8.34 1.03
N THR A 24 0.05 -8.23 -0.11
CA THR A 24 0.62 -7.61 -1.30
C THR A 24 -0.10 -6.29 -1.55
N LEU A 25 0.66 -5.23 -1.78
CA LEU A 25 0.10 -3.92 -2.07
C LEU A 25 0.13 -3.67 -3.56
N ALA A 26 -0.91 -3.03 -4.06
CA ALA A 26 -0.98 -2.58 -5.45
C ALA A 26 -1.44 -1.13 -5.44
N PHE A 27 -0.86 -0.33 -6.32
CA PHE A 27 -1.17 1.08 -6.40
C PHE A 27 -1.82 1.41 -7.72
N ARG A 28 -2.78 2.32 -7.67
CA ARG A 28 -3.50 2.74 -8.86
C ARG A 28 -3.72 4.25 -8.81
N PRO A 29 -3.36 4.96 -9.87
CA PRO A 29 -3.63 6.41 -9.89
C PRO A 29 -5.13 6.67 -9.98
N ARG A 30 -5.57 7.67 -9.25
CA ARG A 30 -6.96 8.10 -9.26
C ARG A 30 -7.00 9.61 -9.39
N ALA A 31 -8.16 10.14 -9.73
CA ALA A 31 -8.32 11.58 -9.79
C ALA A 31 -8.04 12.15 -8.42
N GLY A 32 -7.06 13.04 -8.35
CA GLY A 32 -6.72 13.71 -7.11
C GLY A 32 -5.77 12.95 -6.20
N GLY A 33 -5.26 11.78 -6.62
CA GLY A 33 -4.34 11.08 -5.76
C GLY A 33 -4.09 9.66 -6.17
N TRP A 34 -3.89 8.80 -5.16
CA TRP A 34 -3.53 7.40 -5.36
C TRP A 34 -4.38 6.50 -4.49
N GLU A 35 -4.60 5.32 -4.98
CA GLU A 35 -5.33 4.29 -4.27
C GLU A 35 -4.38 3.12 -4.02
N ALA A 36 -4.33 2.63 -2.78
CA ALA A 36 -3.51 1.47 -2.42
C ALA A 36 -4.44 0.35 -1.99
N ALA A 37 -4.40 -0.75 -2.71
CA ALA A 37 -5.19 -1.94 -2.38
C ALA A 37 -4.27 -3.02 -1.88
N TRP A 38 -4.77 -3.85 -0.96
CA TRP A 38 -3.96 -4.94 -0.44
C TRP A 38 -4.80 -6.21 -0.40
N ARG A 39 -4.09 -7.33 -0.52
CA ARG A 39 -4.72 -8.64 -0.45
C ARG A 39 -3.74 -9.60 0.17
N PRO A 40 -4.24 -10.68 0.83
CA PRO A 40 -3.32 -11.69 1.36
C PRO A 40 -2.55 -12.36 0.23
N THR A 41 -1.25 -12.54 0.43
CA THR A 41 -0.41 -13.14 -0.60
C THR A 41 -0.76 -14.59 -0.88
N ASN A 42 -1.27 -15.29 0.14
CA ASN A 42 -1.58 -16.70 0.00
C ASN A 42 -3.04 -16.98 -0.30
N ALA A 43 -3.86 -15.95 -0.37
CA ALA A 43 -5.28 -16.16 -0.59
C ALA A 43 -5.54 -16.42 -2.06
N LYS A 44 -6.20 -17.52 -2.34
CA LYS A 44 -6.54 -17.84 -3.71
C LYS A 44 -7.79 -17.10 -4.17
N ASN A 45 -8.69 -16.86 -3.26
CA ASN A 45 -9.96 -16.24 -3.58
C ASN A 45 -10.22 -15.03 -2.74
N GLY A 46 -9.19 -14.45 -2.15
CA GLY A 46 -9.39 -13.32 -1.27
C GLY A 46 -9.84 -12.10 -2.03
N ALA A 47 -10.97 -11.55 -1.65
CA ALA A 47 -11.36 -10.25 -2.15
C ALA A 47 -10.46 -9.21 -1.50
N PRO A 48 -9.99 -8.22 -2.25
CA PRO A 48 -9.17 -7.17 -1.64
C PRO A 48 -10.02 -6.38 -0.64
N ALA A 49 -9.39 -5.95 0.42
CA ALA A 49 -10.04 -5.06 1.37
C ALA A 49 -10.30 -3.71 0.69
N ALA A 50 -11.15 -2.91 1.30
CA ALA A 50 -11.42 -1.60 0.76
C ALA A 50 -10.09 -0.84 0.61
N PRO A 51 -9.84 -0.27 -0.56
CA PRO A 51 -8.56 0.39 -0.78
C PRO A 51 -8.43 1.67 0.03
N ALA A 52 -7.18 2.01 0.34
CA ALA A 52 -6.88 3.27 1.00
C ALA A 52 -6.60 4.32 -0.06
N PHE A 53 -7.11 5.52 0.15
CA PHE A 53 -6.92 6.61 -0.80
C PHE A 53 -6.19 7.74 -0.10
N ALA A 54 -5.27 8.37 -0.80
CA ALA A 54 -4.57 9.54 -0.30
C ALA A 54 -4.05 10.36 -1.46
N ALA A 55 -3.62 11.58 -1.15
CA ALA A 55 -3.16 12.49 -2.20
C ALA A 55 -1.86 12.03 -2.85
N THR A 56 -1.03 11.26 -2.13
CA THR A 56 0.22 10.78 -2.65
C THR A 56 0.30 9.27 -2.50
N ARG A 57 1.17 8.66 -3.30
CA ARG A 57 1.35 7.22 -3.23
C ARG A 57 1.89 6.81 -1.87
N THR A 58 2.83 7.56 -1.33
CA THR A 58 3.39 7.26 -0.01
C THR A 58 2.31 7.30 1.06
N ALA A 59 1.49 8.33 1.07
CA ALA A 59 0.43 8.44 2.05
C ALA A 59 -0.59 7.31 1.92
N ALA A 60 -0.91 6.93 0.68
CA ALA A 60 -1.82 5.82 0.46
C ALA A 60 -1.21 4.53 0.98
N ALA A 61 0.09 4.32 0.75
CA ALA A 61 0.76 3.14 1.25
C ALA A 61 0.77 3.10 2.78
N GLU A 62 1.00 4.24 3.41
CA GLU A 62 1.00 4.30 4.87
C GLU A 62 -0.38 3.99 5.44
N ARG A 63 -1.43 4.48 4.80
CA ARG A 63 -2.78 4.18 5.24
C ARG A 63 -3.09 2.69 5.09
N ALA A 64 -2.64 2.10 4.00
CA ALA A 64 -2.85 0.68 3.77
C ALA A 64 -2.12 -0.14 4.83
N LEU A 65 -0.86 0.20 5.11
CA LEU A 65 -0.10 -0.53 6.12
C LEU A 65 -0.74 -0.40 7.49
N ALA A 66 -1.24 0.78 7.84
CA ALA A 66 -1.91 0.97 9.11
C ALA A 66 -3.15 0.10 9.21
N ALA A 67 -3.91 -0.01 8.11
CA ALA A 67 -5.10 -0.87 8.10
C ALA A 67 -4.72 -2.33 8.25
N ILE A 68 -3.65 -2.76 7.59
CA ILE A 68 -3.18 -4.14 7.70
C ILE A 68 -2.80 -4.44 9.14
N ARG A 69 -2.07 -3.54 9.78
CA ARG A 69 -1.66 -3.76 11.17
C ARG A 69 -2.83 -3.74 12.13
N ALA A 70 -3.82 -2.91 11.85
CA ALA A 70 -5.00 -2.85 12.71
C ALA A 70 -5.83 -4.11 12.61
N ALA A 71 -5.80 -4.76 11.45
CA ALA A 71 -6.56 -5.97 11.24
C ALA A 71 -5.84 -7.22 11.73
N ALA A 72 -4.56 -7.12 11.95
CA ALA A 72 -3.74 -8.28 12.33
C ALA A 72 -3.94 -8.72 13.79
#